data_1420ee72908e049f485c35e10f38850c
#
_entry.id   1420ee72908e049f485c35e10f38850c
#
_cell.length_a   1.000
_cell.length_b   1.000
_cell.length_c   1.000
_cell.angle_alpha   90.00
_cell.angle_beta   90.00
_cell.angle_gamma   90.00
#
_symmetry.space_group_name_H-M   'P 1'
#
loop_
_entity.id
_entity.type
_entity.pdbx_description
1 polymer ?
#
loop_
_entity_poly.entity_id
_entity_poly.type
_entity_poly.pdbx_seq_one_letter_code
_entity_poly.pdbx_strand_id
1 'polypeptide(L)'
;MAILGRFFNHKTPPTPVPDALQIGAQIVPLLLAHHPRARRYLLRLRPDGTARVTIPRHGTIAAGKDFALRNIGWLETQLHQLAARPKIPAVWQPGTEILFRGEPVRLETDAAGAICFGLERIKISAPSADLRPAIQKHLRQLAAQELPARVRELAAAHGVEVTCVSVRNQKTRWGSCSRRGTISLNWRLLQTPVAVRDYIILHELAHRRQMNHSEKFWQEVARLCPDYLAAERWLKQHAKLLR
;
A
#
# COMPACT_ATOMS: atom_id res chain seq x y z
N MET A 1 45.15 -35.21 -8.60
CA MET A 1 44.90 -33.79 -8.26
C MET A 1 43.44 -33.65 -7.87
N ALA A 2 43.20 -33.50 -6.56
CA ALA A 2 41.85 -33.46 -5.97
C ALA A 2 41.39 -32.01 -5.90
N ILE A 3 40.23 -31.68 -6.49
CA ILE A 3 39.59 -30.35 -6.41
C ILE A 3 38.61 -30.39 -5.23
N LEU A 4 38.97 -29.68 -4.15
CA LEU A 4 38.13 -29.49 -2.98
C LEU A 4 36.93 -28.62 -3.33
N GLY A 5 35.73 -29.21 -3.30
CA GLY A 5 34.44 -28.49 -3.34
C GLY A 5 34.22 -27.75 -2.02
N ARG A 6 34.12 -26.41 -2.09
CA ARG A 6 33.66 -25.56 -0.96
C ARG A 6 32.18 -25.81 -0.72
N PHE A 7 31.86 -26.54 0.33
CA PHE A 7 30.51 -26.60 0.88
C PHE A 7 30.12 -25.23 1.47
N PHE A 8 29.26 -24.48 0.81
CA PHE A 8 28.57 -23.33 1.39
C PHE A 8 27.57 -23.84 2.42
N ASN A 9 27.95 -23.72 3.68
CA ASN A 9 27.08 -24.03 4.81
C ASN A 9 25.98 -22.94 4.90
N HIS A 10 24.84 -23.14 4.23
CA HIS A 10 23.65 -22.33 4.43
C HIS A 10 23.11 -22.62 5.84
N LYS A 11 23.53 -21.81 6.81
CA LYS A 11 22.87 -21.76 8.11
C LYS A 11 21.42 -21.37 7.88
N THR A 12 20.52 -22.34 7.99
CA THR A 12 19.06 -22.12 8.07
C THR A 12 18.81 -21.04 9.12
N PRO A 13 18.00 -20.02 8.83
CA PRO A 13 17.68 -19.01 9.84
C PRO A 13 16.99 -19.73 11.02
N PRO A 14 17.34 -19.39 12.28
CA PRO A 14 16.77 -20.04 13.44
C PRO A 14 15.25 -19.92 13.43
N THR A 15 14.60 -21.05 13.69
CA THR A 15 13.14 -21.14 13.78
C THR A 15 12.62 -20.15 14.82
N PRO A 16 11.60 -19.33 14.51
CA PRO A 16 11.06 -18.36 15.44
C PRO A 16 10.45 -19.08 16.66
N VAL A 17 10.84 -18.65 17.86
CA VAL A 17 10.26 -19.18 19.11
C VAL A 17 8.95 -18.43 19.36
N PRO A 18 7.79 -19.10 19.39
CA PRO A 18 6.53 -18.48 19.75
C PRO A 18 6.51 -18.17 21.25
N ASP A 19 6.18 -16.94 21.57
CA ASP A 19 5.94 -16.45 22.92
C ASP A 19 4.66 -15.62 22.90
N ALA A 20 4.17 -15.19 24.04
CA ALA A 20 2.96 -14.41 24.13
C ALA A 20 3.13 -13.21 25.07
N LEU A 21 2.45 -12.12 24.78
CA LEU A 21 2.34 -10.93 25.61
C LEU A 21 0.91 -10.79 26.11
N GLN A 22 0.73 -10.56 27.41
CA GLN A 22 -0.54 -10.15 27.94
C GLN A 22 -0.68 -8.63 27.76
N ILE A 23 -1.70 -8.18 27.00
CA ILE A 23 -2.00 -6.77 26.76
C ILE A 23 -3.47 -6.55 27.12
N GLY A 24 -3.71 -5.96 28.27
CA GLY A 24 -5.05 -5.90 28.85
C GLY A 24 -5.65 -7.30 29.01
N ALA A 25 -6.84 -7.53 28.44
CA ALA A 25 -7.52 -8.83 28.43
C ALA A 25 -7.10 -9.75 27.27
N GLN A 26 -6.23 -9.29 26.34
CA GLN A 26 -5.83 -10.02 25.15
C GLN A 26 -4.48 -10.71 25.30
N ILE A 27 -4.38 -11.95 24.79
CA ILE A 27 -3.10 -12.64 24.60
C ILE A 27 -2.64 -12.41 23.17
N VAL A 28 -1.52 -11.73 23.01
CA VAL A 28 -0.93 -11.38 21.72
C VAL A 28 0.26 -12.29 21.44
N PRO A 29 0.25 -13.10 20.37
CA PRO A 29 1.39 -13.92 20.00
C PRO A 29 2.62 -13.03 19.71
N LEU A 30 3.76 -13.38 20.31
CA LEU A 30 5.04 -12.68 20.12
C LEU A 30 6.00 -13.55 19.31
N LEU A 31 6.41 -13.04 18.14
CA LEU A 31 7.39 -13.68 17.29
C LEU A 31 8.74 -12.96 17.42
N LEU A 32 9.74 -13.66 17.92
CA LEU A 32 11.11 -13.18 18.08
C LEU A 32 11.98 -13.74 16.95
N ALA A 33 12.56 -12.90 16.12
CA ALA A 33 13.33 -13.33 14.95
C ALA A 33 14.63 -12.54 14.80
N HIS A 34 15.76 -13.24 14.79
CA HIS A 34 17.04 -12.66 14.44
C HIS A 34 17.09 -12.24 12.97
N HIS A 35 17.74 -11.12 12.71
CA HIS A 35 17.97 -10.66 11.34
C HIS A 35 19.41 -10.18 11.19
N PRO A 36 20.21 -10.80 10.31
CA PRO A 36 21.68 -10.59 10.23
C PRO A 36 22.07 -9.16 9.85
N ARG A 37 21.19 -8.43 9.16
CA ARG A 37 21.42 -7.04 8.74
C ARG A 37 20.75 -6.00 9.65
N ALA A 38 19.98 -6.42 10.65
CA ALA A 38 19.35 -5.48 11.56
C ALA A 38 20.41 -4.90 12.53
N ARG A 39 20.38 -3.57 12.70
CA ARG A 39 21.27 -2.84 13.60
C ARG A 39 20.59 -2.47 14.93
N ARG A 40 19.25 -2.60 15.02
CA ARG A 40 18.44 -2.25 16.20
C ARG A 40 17.26 -3.20 16.33
N TYR A 41 16.67 -3.28 17.51
CA TYR A 41 15.39 -3.94 17.71
C TYR A 41 14.29 -3.18 16.98
N LEU A 42 13.37 -3.92 16.32
CA LEU A 42 12.21 -3.35 15.65
C LEU A 42 10.98 -4.15 16.05
N LEU A 43 9.97 -3.45 16.59
CA LEU A 43 8.68 -4.03 16.90
C LEU A 43 7.69 -3.70 15.77
N ARG A 44 6.93 -4.69 15.34
CA ARG A 44 5.86 -4.55 14.33
C ARG A 44 4.65 -5.39 14.74
N LEU A 45 3.47 -4.86 14.56
CA LEU A 45 2.23 -5.64 14.60
C LEU A 45 1.89 -6.11 13.20
N ARG A 46 1.67 -7.41 13.03
CA ARG A 46 1.23 -8.02 11.77
C ARG A 46 -0.28 -7.88 11.59
N PRO A 47 -0.81 -8.04 10.36
CA PRO A 47 -2.25 -8.02 10.10
C PRO A 47 -3.03 -9.13 10.81
N ASP A 48 -2.38 -10.24 11.14
CA ASP A 48 -2.94 -11.37 11.91
C ASP A 48 -2.98 -11.13 13.42
N GLY A 49 -2.55 -9.96 13.89
CA GLY A 49 -2.48 -9.62 15.30
C GLY A 49 -1.20 -10.07 16.00
N THR A 50 -0.28 -10.75 15.31
CA THR A 50 1.00 -11.19 15.90
C THR A 50 1.97 -10.02 16.06
N ALA A 51 2.51 -9.82 17.25
CA ALA A 51 3.63 -8.91 17.50
C ALA A 51 4.94 -9.56 17.04
N ARG A 52 5.70 -8.90 16.18
CA ARG A 52 7.01 -9.37 15.72
C ARG A 52 8.12 -8.44 16.17
N VAL A 53 9.10 -8.97 16.92
CA VAL A 53 10.35 -8.28 17.21
C VAL A 53 11.44 -8.81 16.29
N THR A 54 12.06 -7.91 15.56
CA THR A 54 13.29 -8.19 14.83
C THR A 54 14.47 -7.93 15.76
N ILE A 55 15.28 -8.96 16.03
CA ILE A 55 16.45 -8.92 16.89
C ILE A 55 17.68 -8.64 16.03
N PRO A 56 18.52 -7.65 16.39
CA PRO A 56 19.75 -7.36 15.66
C PRO A 56 20.78 -8.48 15.81
N ARG A 57 21.83 -8.47 14.98
CA ARG A 57 22.86 -9.52 14.93
C ARG A 57 23.46 -9.88 16.29
N HIS A 58 23.70 -8.88 17.14
CA HIS A 58 24.31 -9.05 18.47
C HIS A 58 23.29 -8.94 19.61
N GLY A 59 22.00 -8.93 19.31
CA GLY A 59 20.93 -8.89 20.29
C GLY A 59 20.57 -10.26 20.82
N THR A 60 19.89 -10.30 21.99
CA THR A 60 19.41 -11.52 22.61
C THR A 60 17.89 -11.61 22.56
N ILE A 61 17.36 -12.84 22.68
CA ILE A 61 15.92 -13.09 22.78
C ILE A 61 15.35 -12.39 24.02
N ALA A 62 16.06 -12.48 25.18
CA ALA A 62 15.64 -11.82 26.39
C ALA A 62 15.48 -10.31 26.22
N ALA A 63 16.47 -9.63 25.67
CA ALA A 63 16.39 -8.20 25.38
C ALA A 63 15.31 -7.87 24.34
N GLY A 64 14.99 -8.79 23.43
CA GLY A 64 13.88 -8.66 22.49
C GLY A 64 12.50 -8.72 23.17
N LYS A 65 12.34 -9.59 24.19
CA LYS A 65 11.14 -9.65 25.03
C LYS A 65 10.99 -8.37 25.86
N ASP A 66 12.04 -7.94 26.52
CA ASP A 66 12.05 -6.70 27.32
C ASP A 66 11.74 -5.49 26.45
N PHE A 67 12.24 -5.46 25.22
CA PHE A 67 11.91 -4.42 24.25
C PHE A 67 10.42 -4.41 23.91
N ALA A 68 9.80 -5.58 23.70
CA ALA A 68 8.36 -5.69 23.44
C ALA A 68 7.54 -5.23 24.66
N LEU A 69 7.93 -5.65 25.87
CA LEU A 69 7.27 -5.26 27.14
C LEU A 69 7.31 -3.75 27.36
N ARG A 70 8.45 -3.10 27.14
CA ARG A 70 8.55 -1.63 27.25
C ARG A 70 7.70 -0.87 26.24
N ASN A 71 7.26 -1.53 25.18
CA ASN A 71 6.45 -0.93 24.12
C ASN A 71 5.00 -1.45 24.10
N ILE A 72 4.49 -1.96 25.23
CA ILE A 72 3.11 -2.48 25.34
C ILE A 72 2.09 -1.40 24.96
N GLY A 73 2.21 -0.17 25.44
CA GLY A 73 1.27 0.91 25.12
C GLY A 73 1.21 1.23 23.62
N TRP A 74 2.35 1.13 22.91
CA TRP A 74 2.37 1.23 21.46
C TRP A 74 1.65 0.06 20.81
N LEU A 75 1.89 -1.19 21.27
CA LEU A 75 1.20 -2.37 20.77
C LEU A 75 -0.31 -2.29 20.96
N GLU A 76 -0.76 -1.84 22.14
CA GLU A 76 -2.16 -1.65 22.46
C GLU A 76 -2.82 -0.64 21.50
N THR A 77 -2.19 0.50 21.27
CA THR A 77 -2.64 1.48 20.27
C THR A 77 -2.73 0.85 18.87
N GLN A 78 -1.73 0.04 18.46
CA GLN A 78 -1.74 -0.62 17.16
C GLN A 78 -2.82 -1.71 17.06
N LEU A 79 -3.11 -2.43 18.15
CA LEU A 79 -4.18 -3.43 18.20
C LEU A 79 -5.55 -2.77 18.07
N HIS A 80 -5.80 -1.67 18.79
CA HIS A 80 -7.03 -0.90 18.62
C HIS A 80 -7.20 -0.39 17.19
N GLN A 81 -6.13 0.14 16.59
CA GLN A 81 -6.14 0.55 15.18
C GLN A 81 -6.36 -0.62 14.22
N LEU A 82 -5.86 -1.82 14.57
CA LEU A 82 -6.06 -3.03 13.76
C LEU A 82 -7.51 -3.51 13.85
N ALA A 83 -8.10 -3.51 15.05
CA ALA A 83 -9.49 -3.88 15.29
C ALA A 83 -10.49 -2.91 14.62
N ALA A 84 -10.18 -1.61 14.65
CA ALA A 84 -10.97 -0.57 13.99
C ALA A 84 -10.83 -0.55 12.45
N ARG A 85 -9.97 -1.39 11.87
CA ARG A 85 -9.82 -1.46 10.40
C ARG A 85 -11.08 -2.04 9.77
N PRO A 86 -11.62 -1.40 8.73
CA PRO A 86 -12.65 -2.02 7.91
C PRO A 86 -12.15 -3.37 7.39
N LYS A 87 -12.90 -4.42 7.64
CA LYS A 87 -12.59 -5.75 7.12
C LYS A 87 -12.86 -5.74 5.62
N ILE A 88 -11.81 -5.73 4.82
CA ILE A 88 -11.96 -5.92 3.37
C ILE A 88 -12.40 -7.37 3.17
N PRO A 89 -13.57 -7.62 2.52
CA PRO A 89 -14.00 -8.98 2.26
C PRO A 89 -12.91 -9.78 1.55
N ALA A 90 -12.66 -11.01 1.99
CA ALA A 90 -11.67 -11.89 1.36
C ALA A 90 -12.05 -12.20 -0.09
N VAL A 91 -13.35 -12.29 -0.36
CA VAL A 91 -13.97 -12.59 -1.66
C VAL A 91 -14.92 -11.46 -1.99
N TRP A 92 -14.94 -11.02 -3.24
CA TRP A 92 -15.91 -10.04 -3.73
C TRP A 92 -17.06 -10.77 -4.44
N GLN A 93 -18.27 -10.45 -4.02
CA GLN A 93 -19.52 -11.03 -4.54
C GLN A 93 -20.52 -9.91 -4.84
N PRO A 94 -21.61 -10.17 -5.55
CA PRO A 94 -22.73 -9.23 -5.65
C PRO A 94 -23.14 -8.77 -4.24
N GLY A 95 -23.34 -7.48 -4.05
CA GLY A 95 -23.58 -6.84 -2.76
C GLY A 95 -22.31 -6.33 -2.05
N THR A 96 -21.10 -6.76 -2.45
CA THR A 96 -19.85 -6.22 -1.90
C THR A 96 -19.70 -4.75 -2.25
N GLU A 97 -19.29 -3.95 -1.26
CA GLU A 97 -18.99 -2.53 -1.44
C GLU A 97 -17.49 -2.34 -1.72
N ILE A 98 -17.17 -1.55 -2.73
CA ILE A 98 -15.81 -1.18 -3.10
C ILE A 98 -15.69 0.33 -3.26
N LEU A 99 -14.49 0.88 -3.12
CA LEU A 99 -14.24 2.28 -3.48
C LEU A 99 -14.02 2.40 -4.99
N PHE A 100 -14.75 3.34 -5.61
CA PHE A 100 -14.56 3.72 -7.00
C PHE A 100 -14.72 5.25 -7.13
N ARG A 101 -13.68 5.92 -7.65
CA ARG A 101 -13.60 7.39 -7.78
C ARG A 101 -13.84 8.14 -6.45
N GLY A 102 -13.48 7.50 -5.32
CA GLY A 102 -13.61 8.04 -3.98
C GLY A 102 -14.91 7.73 -3.28
N GLU A 103 -15.90 7.21 -4.00
CA GLU A 103 -17.21 6.86 -3.48
C GLU A 103 -17.33 5.35 -3.21
N PRO A 104 -18.02 4.94 -2.13
CA PRO A 104 -18.41 3.56 -1.94
C PRO A 104 -19.48 3.18 -2.96
N VAL A 105 -19.21 2.17 -3.78
CA VAL A 105 -20.15 1.63 -4.76
C VAL A 105 -20.38 0.15 -4.52
N ARG A 106 -21.62 -0.30 -4.64
CA ARG A 106 -21.98 -1.70 -4.48
C ARG A 106 -21.86 -2.44 -5.80
N LEU A 107 -21.34 -3.66 -5.75
CA LEU A 107 -21.32 -4.57 -6.89
C LEU A 107 -22.71 -5.17 -7.06
N GLU A 108 -23.32 -4.99 -8.21
CA GLU A 108 -24.65 -5.49 -8.52
C GLU A 108 -24.60 -6.37 -9.77
N THR A 109 -25.54 -7.31 -9.90
CA THR A 109 -25.70 -8.11 -11.10
C THR A 109 -26.93 -7.64 -11.84
N ASP A 110 -26.79 -7.30 -13.12
CA ASP A 110 -27.92 -6.95 -13.97
C ASP A 110 -28.68 -8.17 -14.49
N ALA A 111 -29.81 -7.95 -15.15
CA ALA A 111 -30.66 -9.01 -15.71
C ALA A 111 -29.94 -9.89 -16.76
N ALA A 112 -28.86 -9.41 -17.36
CA ALA A 112 -28.03 -10.16 -18.32
C ALA A 112 -26.83 -10.84 -17.68
N GLY A 113 -26.72 -10.83 -16.33
CA GLY A 113 -25.63 -11.46 -15.59
C GLY A 113 -24.30 -10.67 -15.61
N ALA A 114 -24.30 -9.42 -16.07
CA ALA A 114 -23.13 -8.56 -16.01
C ALA A 114 -23.02 -7.91 -14.63
N ILE A 115 -21.79 -7.63 -14.18
CA ILE A 115 -21.54 -6.92 -12.92
C ILE A 115 -21.48 -5.43 -13.20
N CYS A 116 -22.30 -4.69 -12.44
CA CYS A 116 -22.42 -3.23 -12.50
C CYS A 116 -21.87 -2.61 -11.20
N PHE A 117 -21.16 -1.48 -11.31
CA PHE A 117 -20.77 -0.63 -10.19
C PHE A 117 -20.47 0.79 -10.67
N GLY A 118 -21.04 1.79 -10.01
CA GLY A 118 -21.03 3.16 -10.53
C GLY A 118 -21.63 3.21 -11.94
N LEU A 119 -20.87 3.70 -12.92
CA LEU A 119 -21.26 3.72 -14.34
C LEU A 119 -20.63 2.56 -15.15
N GLU A 120 -19.91 1.69 -14.50
CA GLU A 120 -19.21 0.59 -15.17
C GLU A 120 -20.08 -0.66 -15.27
N ARG A 121 -19.93 -1.38 -16.38
CA ARG A 121 -20.61 -2.64 -16.65
C ARG A 121 -19.63 -3.66 -17.21
N ILE A 122 -19.46 -4.79 -16.53
CA ILE A 122 -18.47 -5.83 -16.85
C ILE A 122 -19.19 -7.13 -17.18
N LYS A 123 -18.97 -7.66 -18.37
CA LYS A 123 -19.37 -9.03 -18.70
C LYS A 123 -18.35 -9.99 -18.11
N ILE A 124 -18.82 -10.97 -17.31
CA ILE A 124 -17.98 -12.01 -16.73
C ILE A 124 -18.20 -13.28 -17.56
N SER A 125 -17.17 -13.76 -18.22
CA SER A 125 -17.24 -14.89 -19.16
C SER A 125 -17.46 -16.24 -18.48
N ALA A 126 -17.24 -16.36 -17.18
CA ALA A 126 -17.48 -17.58 -16.40
C ALA A 126 -17.95 -17.24 -14.99
N PRO A 127 -18.88 -18.00 -14.40
CA PRO A 127 -19.27 -17.88 -13.01
C PRO A 127 -18.01 -17.98 -12.13
N SER A 128 -17.78 -16.98 -11.30
CA SER A 128 -16.64 -16.94 -10.36
C SER A 128 -17.15 -16.66 -8.97
N ALA A 129 -16.70 -17.47 -8.01
CA ALA A 129 -16.99 -17.24 -6.60
C ALA A 129 -16.36 -15.93 -6.09
N ASP A 130 -15.31 -15.42 -6.76
CA ASP A 130 -14.64 -14.16 -6.42
C ASP A 130 -14.59 -13.25 -7.66
N LEU A 131 -15.30 -12.14 -7.61
CA LEU A 131 -15.35 -11.12 -8.65
C LEU A 131 -14.11 -10.22 -8.68
N ARG A 132 -13.30 -10.23 -7.60
CA ARG A 132 -12.15 -9.33 -7.44
C ARG A 132 -11.18 -9.36 -8.62
N PRO A 133 -10.74 -10.53 -9.15
CA PRO A 133 -9.81 -10.56 -10.27
C PRO A 133 -10.36 -9.87 -11.53
N ALA A 134 -11.64 -10.10 -11.85
CA ALA A 134 -12.29 -9.51 -13.02
C ALA A 134 -12.44 -7.99 -12.86
N ILE A 135 -12.91 -7.52 -11.71
CA ILE A 135 -13.07 -6.10 -11.41
C ILE A 135 -11.72 -5.40 -11.39
N GLN A 136 -10.70 -5.97 -10.74
CA GLN A 136 -9.37 -5.38 -10.74
C GLN A 136 -8.74 -5.33 -12.14
N LYS A 137 -9.01 -6.31 -13.00
CA LYS A 137 -8.58 -6.28 -14.41
C LYS A 137 -9.21 -5.10 -15.13
N HIS A 138 -10.51 -4.92 -14.99
CA HIS A 138 -11.24 -3.80 -15.59
C HIS A 138 -10.74 -2.44 -15.06
N LEU A 139 -10.60 -2.29 -13.74
CA LEU A 139 -10.07 -1.06 -13.15
C LEU A 139 -8.66 -0.73 -13.62
N ARG A 140 -7.81 -1.74 -13.87
CA ARG A 140 -6.46 -1.51 -14.47
C ARG A 140 -6.55 -1.04 -15.91
N GLN A 141 -7.51 -1.55 -16.70
CA GLN A 141 -7.74 -1.12 -18.07
C GLN A 141 -8.21 0.34 -18.11
N LEU A 142 -9.18 0.71 -17.27
CA LEU A 142 -9.62 2.09 -17.12
C LEU A 142 -8.50 3.02 -16.68
N ALA A 143 -7.73 2.60 -15.67
CA ALA A 143 -6.58 3.37 -15.20
C ALA A 143 -5.52 3.59 -16.29
N ALA A 144 -5.29 2.58 -17.14
CA ALA A 144 -4.34 2.68 -18.25
C ALA A 144 -4.81 3.67 -19.34
N GLN A 145 -6.11 3.90 -19.45
CA GLN A 145 -6.70 4.89 -20.37
C GLN A 145 -6.72 6.28 -19.74
N GLU A 146 -7.28 6.41 -18.53
CA GLU A 146 -7.57 7.71 -17.92
C GLU A 146 -6.33 8.39 -17.31
N LEU A 147 -5.49 7.65 -16.57
CA LEU A 147 -4.39 8.26 -15.83
C LEU A 147 -3.34 8.91 -16.74
N PRO A 148 -2.91 8.30 -17.87
CA PRO A 148 -1.96 8.97 -18.76
C PRO A 148 -2.53 10.23 -19.41
N ALA A 149 -3.82 10.24 -19.75
CA ALA A 149 -4.48 11.43 -20.29
C ALA A 149 -4.48 12.56 -19.26
N ARG A 150 -4.87 12.25 -18.02
CA ARG A 150 -4.91 13.23 -16.92
C ARG A 150 -3.52 13.78 -16.56
N VAL A 151 -2.47 12.93 -16.59
CA VAL A 151 -1.09 13.41 -16.40
C VAL A 151 -0.70 14.43 -17.46
N ARG A 152 -0.99 14.18 -18.73
CA ARG A 152 -0.66 15.11 -19.83
C ARG A 152 -1.41 16.43 -19.71
N GLU A 153 -2.69 16.38 -19.35
CA GLU A 153 -3.53 17.56 -19.11
C GLU A 153 -2.93 18.44 -18.00
N LEU A 154 -2.67 17.84 -16.82
CA LEU A 154 -2.11 18.57 -15.70
C LEU A 154 -0.68 19.06 -15.98
N ALA A 155 0.14 18.27 -16.65
CA ALA A 155 1.48 18.66 -17.05
C ALA A 155 1.46 19.87 -17.98
N ALA A 156 0.57 19.88 -18.99
CA ALA A 156 0.39 21.01 -19.89
C ALA A 156 -0.10 22.28 -19.16
N ALA A 157 -1.10 22.13 -18.28
CA ALA A 157 -1.63 23.24 -17.47
C ALA A 157 -0.59 23.92 -16.58
N HIS A 158 0.45 23.19 -16.16
CA HIS A 158 1.50 23.70 -15.28
C HIS A 158 2.87 23.88 -15.97
N GLY A 159 2.95 23.73 -17.29
CA GLY A 159 4.18 23.89 -18.06
C GLY A 159 5.28 22.91 -17.65
N VAL A 160 4.91 21.63 -17.38
CA VAL A 160 5.83 20.57 -16.96
C VAL A 160 5.96 19.53 -18.08
N GLU A 161 7.19 19.28 -18.52
CA GLU A 161 7.46 18.25 -19.53
C GLU A 161 7.45 16.85 -18.93
N VAL A 162 6.71 15.94 -19.57
CA VAL A 162 6.61 14.51 -19.23
C VAL A 162 6.97 13.67 -20.45
N THR A 163 7.97 12.80 -20.31
CA THR A 163 8.45 11.96 -21.40
C THR A 163 7.58 10.73 -21.63
N CYS A 164 7.20 10.06 -20.53
CA CYS A 164 6.43 8.83 -20.59
C CYS A 164 5.57 8.68 -19.34
N VAL A 165 4.38 8.09 -19.50
CA VAL A 165 3.49 7.75 -18.38
C VAL A 165 3.23 6.26 -18.41
N SER A 166 3.36 5.60 -17.28
CA SER A 166 3.05 4.18 -17.12
C SER A 166 2.14 3.92 -15.92
N VAL A 167 1.21 2.99 -16.07
CA VAL A 167 0.35 2.54 -14.97
C VAL A 167 0.85 1.21 -14.45
N ARG A 168 1.04 1.11 -13.13
CA ARG A 168 1.68 -0.02 -12.46
C ARG A 168 0.83 -0.56 -11.31
N ASN A 169 1.11 -1.79 -10.88
CA ASN A 169 0.55 -2.41 -9.69
C ASN A 169 1.54 -2.38 -8.53
N GLN A 170 1.91 -1.20 -8.07
CA GLN A 170 2.88 -1.01 -7.00
C GLN A 170 2.24 -1.32 -5.64
N LYS A 171 3.00 -1.94 -4.71
CA LYS A 171 2.50 -2.29 -3.37
C LYS A 171 2.76 -1.21 -2.32
N THR A 172 3.78 -0.38 -2.51
CA THR A 172 4.31 0.51 -1.46
C THR A 172 4.21 2.01 -1.77
N ARG A 173 3.86 2.37 -3.01
CA ARG A 173 3.79 3.78 -3.43
C ARG A 173 2.60 4.03 -4.37
N TRP A 174 2.16 5.28 -4.44
CA TRP A 174 1.09 5.74 -5.31
C TRP A 174 1.60 6.22 -6.67
N GLY A 175 2.80 6.79 -6.68
CA GLY A 175 3.46 7.24 -7.87
C GLY A 175 4.99 7.17 -7.76
N SER A 176 5.67 7.53 -8.83
CA SER A 176 7.10 7.82 -8.87
C SER A 176 7.44 8.59 -10.15
N CYS A 177 8.37 9.55 -10.02
CA CYS A 177 8.94 10.28 -11.16
C CYS A 177 10.43 9.97 -11.29
N SER A 178 10.88 9.72 -12.51
CA SER A 178 12.31 9.58 -12.82
C SER A 178 12.92 10.89 -13.27
N ARG A 179 14.24 11.03 -13.15
CA ARG A 179 14.98 12.19 -13.68
C ARG A 179 14.76 12.42 -15.19
N ARG A 180 14.49 11.34 -15.94
CA ARG A 180 14.20 11.40 -17.39
C ARG A 180 12.77 11.84 -17.72
N GLY A 181 11.94 12.13 -16.72
CA GLY A 181 10.55 12.55 -16.93
C GLY A 181 9.55 11.43 -17.13
N THR A 182 9.91 10.18 -16.80
CA THR A 182 8.95 9.09 -16.77
C THR A 182 8.17 9.12 -15.47
N ILE A 183 6.84 9.21 -15.56
CA ILE A 183 5.92 9.12 -14.42
C ILE A 183 5.29 7.74 -14.40
N SER A 184 5.35 7.07 -13.26
CA SER A 184 4.67 5.80 -13.02
C SER A 184 3.61 5.99 -11.95
N LEU A 185 2.36 5.58 -12.22
CA LEU A 185 1.23 5.73 -11.31
C LEU A 185 0.66 4.36 -10.93
N ASN A 186 0.15 4.26 -9.71
CA ASN A 186 -0.58 3.09 -9.25
C ASN A 186 -2.00 3.12 -9.83
N TRP A 187 -2.46 2.03 -10.44
CA TRP A 187 -3.80 1.92 -10.99
C TRP A 187 -4.92 2.18 -9.95
N ARG A 188 -4.61 1.93 -8.66
CA ARG A 188 -5.57 2.15 -7.56
C ARG A 188 -5.92 3.63 -7.34
N LEU A 189 -5.21 4.56 -7.97
CA LEU A 189 -5.60 5.98 -7.99
C LEU A 189 -6.97 6.18 -8.65
N LEU A 190 -7.44 5.26 -9.47
CA LEU A 190 -8.80 5.28 -10.01
C LEU A 190 -9.87 5.07 -8.91
N GLN A 191 -9.51 4.45 -7.80
CA GLN A 191 -10.40 4.25 -6.67
C GLN A 191 -10.46 5.45 -5.71
N THR A 192 -9.57 6.42 -5.86
CA THR A 192 -9.50 7.64 -5.03
C THR A 192 -10.40 8.76 -5.60
N PRO A 193 -10.81 9.73 -4.77
CA PRO A 193 -11.40 10.97 -5.28
C PRO A 193 -10.51 11.64 -6.32
N VAL A 194 -11.12 12.37 -7.26
CA VAL A 194 -10.40 13.08 -8.32
C VAL A 194 -9.33 14.00 -7.75
N ALA A 195 -9.66 14.79 -6.70
CA ALA A 195 -8.70 15.69 -6.05
C ALA A 195 -7.49 14.96 -5.46
N VAL A 196 -7.68 13.75 -4.90
CA VAL A 196 -6.61 12.93 -4.35
C VAL A 196 -5.75 12.32 -5.46
N ARG A 197 -6.36 11.87 -6.54
CA ARG A 197 -5.67 11.40 -7.74
C ARG A 197 -4.82 12.49 -8.34
N ASP A 198 -5.39 13.66 -8.53
CA ASP A 198 -4.71 14.82 -9.12
C ASP A 198 -3.57 15.31 -8.23
N TYR A 199 -3.75 15.32 -6.90
CA TYR A 199 -2.65 15.58 -5.96
C TYR A 199 -1.46 14.64 -6.18
N ILE A 200 -1.68 13.33 -6.29
CA ILE A 200 -0.56 12.39 -6.54
C ILE A 200 0.10 12.67 -7.89
N ILE A 201 -0.66 12.98 -8.94
CA ILE A 201 -0.11 13.35 -10.24
C ILE A 201 0.74 14.62 -10.11
N LEU A 202 0.23 15.66 -9.46
CA LEU A 202 0.94 16.93 -9.26
C LEU A 202 2.18 16.77 -8.36
N HIS A 203 2.12 15.90 -7.35
CA HIS A 203 3.28 15.50 -6.55
C HIS A 203 4.40 14.90 -7.41
N GLU A 204 4.06 13.99 -8.33
CA GLU A 204 5.03 13.41 -9.25
C GLU A 204 5.53 14.44 -10.29
N LEU A 205 4.68 15.36 -10.72
CA LEU A 205 5.08 16.47 -11.58
C LEU A 205 6.02 17.44 -10.86
N ALA A 206 5.83 17.72 -9.56
CA ALA A 206 6.73 18.55 -8.76
C ALA A 206 8.16 17.97 -8.73
N HIS A 207 8.31 16.64 -8.79
CA HIS A 207 9.63 16.01 -8.90
C HIS A 207 10.40 16.37 -10.18
N ARG A 208 9.73 16.88 -11.23
CA ARG A 208 10.44 17.40 -12.43
C ARG A 208 11.26 18.64 -12.12
N ARG A 209 10.89 19.40 -11.09
CA ARG A 209 11.62 20.59 -10.63
C ARG A 209 12.47 20.31 -9.40
N GLN A 210 12.00 19.45 -8.48
CA GLN A 210 12.67 19.16 -7.22
C GLN A 210 12.65 17.63 -6.95
N MET A 211 13.78 16.96 -7.15
CA MET A 211 13.87 15.49 -7.06
C MET A 211 13.81 14.94 -5.63
N ASN A 212 14.07 15.76 -4.62
CA ASN A 212 14.02 15.38 -3.21
C ASN A 212 12.85 16.08 -2.51
N HIS A 213 12.37 15.51 -1.41
CA HIS A 213 11.29 16.08 -0.61
C HIS A 213 11.78 17.18 0.36
N SER A 214 12.58 18.12 -0.14
CA SER A 214 13.04 19.30 0.59
C SER A 214 11.90 20.31 0.78
N GLU A 215 12.16 21.38 1.52
CA GLU A 215 11.20 22.47 1.66
C GLU A 215 10.79 23.08 0.31
N LYS A 216 11.74 23.24 -0.61
CA LYS A 216 11.47 23.74 -1.98
C LYS A 216 10.53 22.81 -2.75
N PHE A 217 10.63 21.50 -2.52
CA PHE A 217 9.70 20.53 -3.10
C PHE A 217 8.27 20.76 -2.58
N TRP A 218 8.10 20.90 -1.27
CA TRP A 218 6.78 21.12 -0.70
C TRP A 218 6.18 22.48 -1.06
N GLN A 219 7.01 23.51 -1.24
CA GLN A 219 6.58 24.80 -1.80
C GLN A 219 6.07 24.63 -3.23
N GLU A 220 6.74 23.82 -4.05
CA GLU A 220 6.28 23.50 -5.41
C GLU A 220 4.99 22.69 -5.41
N VAL A 221 4.86 21.69 -4.53
CA VAL A 221 3.61 20.92 -4.37
C VAL A 221 2.45 21.85 -3.96
N ALA A 222 2.67 22.74 -2.98
CA ALA A 222 1.66 23.70 -2.54
C ALA A 222 1.24 24.67 -3.67
N ARG A 223 2.20 25.07 -4.52
CA ARG A 223 1.92 25.93 -5.69
C ARG A 223 1.06 25.20 -6.74
N LEU A 224 1.33 23.90 -6.99
CA LEU A 224 0.61 23.09 -7.97
C LEU A 224 -0.76 22.62 -7.44
N CYS A 225 -0.86 22.33 -6.15
CA CYS A 225 -2.02 21.78 -5.47
C CYS A 225 -2.18 22.44 -4.09
N PRO A 226 -2.83 23.60 -3.98
CA PRO A 226 -2.96 24.32 -2.69
C PRO A 226 -3.59 23.46 -1.58
N ASP A 227 -4.55 22.62 -1.90
CA ASP A 227 -5.27 21.77 -0.95
C ASP A 227 -4.62 20.40 -0.72
N TYR A 228 -3.33 20.24 -1.04
CA TYR A 228 -2.65 18.94 -0.97
C TYR A 228 -2.73 18.25 0.41
N LEU A 229 -2.80 19.02 1.50
CA LEU A 229 -2.93 18.48 2.86
C LEU A 229 -4.25 17.72 3.08
N ALA A 230 -5.34 18.15 2.41
CA ALA A 230 -6.62 17.43 2.47
C ALA A 230 -6.51 16.08 1.75
N ALA A 231 -5.86 16.04 0.59
CA ALA A 231 -5.60 14.81 -0.16
C ALA A 231 -4.69 13.83 0.61
N GLU A 232 -3.65 14.33 1.27
CA GLU A 232 -2.79 13.52 2.15
C GLU A 232 -3.57 12.90 3.32
N ARG A 233 -4.42 13.69 3.99
CA ARG A 233 -5.28 13.20 5.08
C ARG A 233 -6.19 12.09 4.61
N TRP A 234 -6.83 12.29 3.46
CA TRP A 234 -7.68 11.27 2.86
C TRP A 234 -6.92 9.97 2.59
N LEU A 235 -5.73 10.05 1.97
CA LEU A 235 -4.88 8.89 1.71
C LEU A 235 -4.47 8.16 3.00
N LYS A 236 -4.10 8.89 4.06
CA LYS A 236 -3.74 8.30 5.36
C LYS A 236 -4.91 7.48 5.95
N GLN A 237 -6.14 7.95 5.77
CA GLN A 237 -7.34 7.29 6.28
C GLN A 237 -7.74 6.07 5.43
N HIS A 238 -7.68 6.19 4.09
CA HIS A 238 -8.29 5.22 3.16
C HIS A 238 -7.28 4.31 2.45
N ALA A 239 -5.96 4.59 2.50
CA ALA A 239 -4.95 3.81 1.77
C ALA A 239 -4.98 2.31 2.05
N LYS A 240 -5.47 1.89 3.22
CA LYS A 240 -5.59 0.48 3.60
C LYS A 240 -6.77 -0.21 2.90
N LEU A 241 -7.83 0.53 2.57
CA LEU A 241 -9.00 0.01 1.83
C LEU A 241 -8.69 -0.27 0.36
N LEU A 242 -7.69 0.42 -0.18
CA LEU A 242 -7.31 0.36 -1.59
C LEU A 242 -6.27 -0.72 -1.91
N ARG A 243 -5.85 -1.54 -0.93
CA ARG A 243 -4.76 -2.53 -1.08
C ARG A 243 -5.22 -3.96 -0.99
#